data_564f00fa0878dea3e01c233ac7ddab8f
#
_entry.id   564f00fa0878dea3e01c233ac7ddab8f
#
_cell.length_a   1.000
_cell.length_b   1.000
_cell.length_c   1.000
_cell.angle_alpha   90.00
_cell.angle_beta   90.00
_cell.angle_gamma   90.00
#
_symmetry.space_group_name_H-M   'P 1'
#
loop_
_entity.id
_entity.type
_entity.pdbx_description
1 polymer ?
#
loop_
_entity_poly.entity_id
_entity_poly.type
_entity_poly.pdbx_seq_one_letter_code
_entity_poly.pdbx_strand_id
1 'polypeptide(L)'
;MDIDFVVLWVDGNDPEWRAEKAKYQGAVTDDSNSVNRFRDWGLMPYWFRAVEKFTPWVHKIHFVTCGHVPEFLNLDHPKLSHVSHSDFLPQAALPTFSSHAIEMNIHRIPGLAEHFVYFNDDMFPLRPMPETAFFRDGQPCTCGEEHPIGIIGEIGIWQHAAVNDLGVVNAHFNKRKQVKKFGKKYVNRVYRWQDNIRTKAVEKLFPDYFTGFKNLHAPAAYTKSTFEAVWNAEPELLKRTTLHRFRCADDVNQWVCLWWQIASGNFAPFNTDNFVSCADESTVDNLCRIICEQSHDMLCINDPEKAVDFDSLALRLRKAFESILPNKSGFEK
;
A
#
# COMPACT_ATOMS: atom_id res chain seq x y z
N MET A 1 14.31 -3.75 16.48
CA MET A 1 13.26 -4.75 16.12
C MET A 1 13.43 -5.09 14.66
N ASP A 2 13.04 -6.29 14.27
CA ASP A 2 13.09 -6.64 12.86
C ASP A 2 11.88 -6.03 12.16
N ILE A 3 12.14 -5.22 11.13
CA ILE A 3 11.12 -4.59 10.30
C ILE A 3 11.39 -5.03 8.86
N ASP A 4 10.44 -5.77 8.31
CA ASP A 4 10.51 -6.23 6.93
C ASP A 4 9.76 -5.28 5.99
N PHE A 5 10.19 -5.24 4.73
CA PHE A 5 9.42 -4.62 3.66
C PHE A 5 8.76 -5.71 2.80
N VAL A 6 7.52 -5.48 2.44
CA VAL A 6 6.79 -6.33 1.50
C VAL A 6 6.41 -5.45 0.32
N VAL A 7 6.83 -5.84 -0.87
CA VAL A 7 6.49 -5.13 -2.10
C VAL A 7 5.87 -6.10 -3.10
N LEU A 8 4.70 -5.75 -3.62
CA LEU A 8 4.04 -6.50 -4.69
C LEU A 8 4.53 -5.98 -6.04
N TRP A 9 4.77 -6.90 -6.97
CA TRP A 9 5.14 -6.52 -8.34
C TRP A 9 4.63 -7.54 -9.35
N VAL A 10 4.28 -7.04 -10.54
CA VAL A 10 3.90 -7.84 -11.69
C VAL A 10 4.47 -7.24 -12.97
N ASP A 11 5.02 -8.08 -13.84
CA ASP A 11 5.31 -7.68 -15.21
C ASP A 11 4.05 -7.80 -16.08
N GLY A 12 3.34 -6.68 -16.21
CA GLY A 12 2.16 -6.63 -17.07
C GLY A 12 2.47 -6.75 -18.57
N ASN A 13 3.74 -6.79 -18.97
CA ASN A 13 4.18 -7.02 -20.35
C ASN A 13 4.51 -8.50 -20.63
N ASP A 14 4.61 -9.35 -19.61
CA ASP A 14 4.84 -10.76 -19.77
C ASP A 14 3.73 -11.43 -20.62
N PRO A 15 4.07 -12.01 -21.78
CA PRO A 15 3.09 -12.64 -22.67
C PRO A 15 2.38 -13.85 -22.06
N GLU A 16 3.06 -14.63 -21.22
CA GLU A 16 2.49 -15.81 -20.56
C GLU A 16 1.46 -15.39 -19.51
N TRP A 17 1.82 -14.41 -18.70
CA TRP A 17 0.92 -13.83 -17.71
C TRP A 17 -0.32 -13.20 -18.35
N ARG A 18 -0.15 -12.46 -19.47
CA ARG A 18 -1.27 -11.88 -20.24
C ARG A 18 -2.19 -12.95 -20.79
N ALA A 19 -1.61 -14.02 -21.36
CA ALA A 19 -2.38 -15.13 -21.88
C ALA A 19 -3.16 -15.86 -20.78
N GLU A 20 -2.55 -16.02 -19.61
CA GLU A 20 -3.21 -16.62 -18.45
C GLU A 20 -4.35 -15.72 -17.94
N LYS A 21 -4.09 -14.42 -17.72
CA LYS A 21 -5.12 -13.46 -17.33
C LYS A 21 -6.33 -13.49 -18.27
N ALA A 22 -6.09 -13.49 -19.58
CA ALA A 22 -7.14 -13.49 -20.60
C ALA A 22 -8.06 -14.72 -20.53
N LYS A 23 -7.56 -15.89 -20.11
CA LYS A 23 -8.38 -17.12 -19.94
C LYS A 23 -9.46 -16.93 -18.87
N TYR A 24 -9.19 -16.12 -17.84
CA TYR A 24 -10.11 -15.93 -16.69
C TYR A 24 -10.91 -14.63 -16.77
N GLN A 25 -10.46 -13.64 -17.57
CA GLN A 25 -11.07 -12.30 -17.60
C GLN A 25 -12.47 -12.31 -18.23
N GLY A 26 -12.78 -13.21 -19.17
CA GLY A 26 -14.07 -13.25 -19.87
C GLY A 26 -14.40 -11.93 -20.56
N ALA A 27 -15.68 -11.51 -20.48
CA ALA A 27 -16.19 -10.27 -21.05
C ALA A 27 -16.11 -9.07 -20.05
N VAL A 28 -15.43 -9.21 -18.92
CA VAL A 28 -15.35 -8.16 -17.89
C VAL A 28 -14.40 -7.05 -18.37
N THR A 29 -14.97 -5.91 -18.72
CA THR A 29 -14.26 -4.71 -19.24
C THR A 29 -14.40 -3.54 -18.27
N ASP A 30 -14.20 -3.74 -16.98
CA ASP A 30 -14.19 -2.63 -16.04
C ASP A 30 -12.78 -2.01 -15.89
N ASP A 31 -12.71 -0.77 -15.38
CA ASP A 31 -11.46 -0.03 -15.16
C ASP A 31 -10.48 -0.77 -14.25
N SER A 32 -10.96 -1.69 -13.40
CA SER A 32 -10.12 -2.47 -12.50
C SER A 32 -9.22 -3.47 -13.21
N ASN A 33 -9.55 -3.81 -14.46
CA ASN A 33 -8.84 -4.74 -15.34
C ASN A 33 -8.13 -4.06 -16.51
N SER A 34 -8.11 -2.72 -16.55
CA SER A 34 -7.47 -1.97 -17.62
C SER A 34 -5.97 -2.31 -17.74
N VAL A 35 -5.44 -2.24 -18.95
CA VAL A 35 -4.01 -2.48 -19.24
C VAL A 35 -3.12 -1.54 -18.44
N ASN A 36 -3.60 -0.32 -18.18
CA ASN A 36 -2.86 0.72 -17.45
C ASN A 36 -2.45 0.30 -16.03
N ARG A 37 -3.26 -0.51 -15.35
CA ARG A 37 -2.99 -0.95 -13.96
C ARG A 37 -1.86 -1.96 -13.82
N PHE A 38 -1.36 -2.50 -14.92
CA PHE A 38 -0.32 -3.52 -14.93
C PHE A 38 0.90 -3.08 -15.76
N ARG A 39 1.01 -1.77 -16.07
CA ARG A 39 2.17 -1.25 -16.79
C ARG A 39 3.38 -1.22 -15.87
N ASP A 40 4.51 -1.70 -16.38
CA ASP A 40 5.79 -1.51 -15.73
C ASP A 40 6.45 -0.22 -16.23
N TRP A 41 6.69 0.72 -15.32
CA TRP A 41 7.42 1.95 -15.57
C TRP A 41 8.93 1.73 -15.70
N GLY A 42 9.41 0.51 -15.39
CA GLY A 42 10.84 0.18 -15.33
C GLY A 42 11.55 0.90 -14.18
N LEU A 43 10.83 1.18 -13.09
CA LEU A 43 11.35 1.91 -11.94
C LEU A 43 11.77 1.03 -10.77
N MET A 44 11.48 -0.28 -10.80
CA MET A 44 11.83 -1.20 -9.71
C MET A 44 13.33 -1.22 -9.36
N PRO A 45 14.30 -1.11 -10.28
CA PRO A 45 15.71 -0.97 -9.90
C PRO A 45 15.94 0.22 -8.97
N TYR A 46 15.31 1.36 -9.24
CA TYR A 46 15.42 2.55 -8.39
C TYR A 46 14.73 2.40 -7.04
N TRP A 47 13.68 1.58 -6.97
CA TRP A 47 13.06 1.23 -5.69
C TRP A 47 14.08 0.50 -4.79
N PHE A 48 14.77 -0.51 -5.31
CA PHE A 48 15.81 -1.22 -4.57
C PHE A 48 16.98 -0.33 -4.19
N ARG A 49 17.44 0.54 -5.10
CA ARG A 49 18.50 1.54 -4.81
C ARG A 49 18.07 2.50 -3.70
N ALA A 50 16.81 2.97 -3.74
CA ALA A 50 16.25 3.85 -2.73
C ALA A 50 16.16 3.16 -1.36
N VAL A 51 15.67 1.93 -1.30
CA VAL A 51 15.60 1.15 -0.06
C VAL A 51 16.98 0.93 0.53
N GLU A 52 17.96 0.50 -0.27
CA GLU A 52 19.33 0.31 0.20
C GLU A 52 19.95 1.60 0.74
N LYS A 53 19.75 2.72 0.04
CA LYS A 53 20.35 4.02 0.37
C LYS A 53 19.63 4.72 1.52
N PHE A 54 18.30 4.70 1.54
CA PHE A 54 17.49 5.56 2.41
C PHE A 54 16.89 4.84 3.61
N THR A 55 16.81 3.50 3.56
CA THR A 55 16.30 2.64 4.65
C THR A 55 17.23 1.44 4.90
N PRO A 56 18.57 1.65 5.08
CA PRO A 56 19.55 0.55 5.20
C PRO A 56 19.32 -0.35 6.41
N TRP A 57 18.51 0.07 7.36
CA TRP A 57 18.11 -0.66 8.55
C TRP A 57 17.07 -1.76 8.27
N VAL A 58 16.44 -1.80 7.10
CA VAL A 58 15.45 -2.84 6.77
C VAL A 58 16.04 -4.23 7.01
N HIS A 59 15.29 -5.08 7.71
CA HIS A 59 15.75 -6.41 8.05
C HIS A 59 15.69 -7.32 6.82
N LYS A 60 14.53 -7.45 6.17
CA LYS A 60 14.34 -8.24 4.95
C LYS A 60 13.34 -7.59 4.01
N ILE A 61 13.50 -7.83 2.72
CA ILE A 61 12.58 -7.44 1.67
C ILE A 61 11.93 -8.70 1.12
N HIS A 62 10.62 -8.81 1.24
CA HIS A 62 9.81 -9.83 0.60
C HIS A 62 9.28 -9.27 -0.73
N PHE A 63 9.90 -9.71 -1.83
CA PHE A 63 9.51 -9.34 -3.19
C PHE A 63 8.48 -10.34 -3.70
N VAL A 64 7.22 -9.92 -3.73
CA VAL A 64 6.07 -10.79 -4.00
C VAL A 64 5.65 -10.69 -5.47
N THR A 65 5.61 -11.83 -6.16
CA THR A 65 5.22 -11.90 -7.58
C THR A 65 4.31 -13.11 -7.85
N CYS A 66 3.78 -13.19 -9.06
CA CYS A 66 3.04 -14.38 -9.51
C CYS A 66 3.97 -15.55 -9.92
N GLY A 67 5.29 -15.41 -9.72
CA GLY A 67 6.31 -16.42 -10.03
C GLY A 67 7.41 -15.92 -10.98
N HIS A 68 7.15 -14.86 -11.75
CA HIS A 68 8.19 -14.27 -12.59
C HIS A 68 9.15 -13.37 -11.79
N VAL A 69 10.37 -13.27 -12.24
CA VAL A 69 11.46 -12.51 -11.58
C VAL A 69 12.07 -11.54 -12.59
N PRO A 70 12.21 -10.25 -12.25
CA PRO A 70 12.90 -9.31 -13.13
C PRO A 70 14.34 -9.72 -13.40
N GLU A 71 14.81 -9.57 -14.63
CA GLU A 71 16.16 -9.99 -15.02
C GLU A 71 17.28 -9.30 -14.23
N PHE A 72 17.05 -8.04 -13.83
CA PHE A 72 18.04 -7.26 -13.09
C PHE A 72 18.23 -7.75 -11.65
N LEU A 73 17.28 -8.49 -11.08
CA LEU A 73 17.22 -8.79 -9.66
C LEU A 73 18.24 -9.87 -9.25
N ASN A 74 19.05 -9.55 -8.25
CA ASN A 74 20.01 -10.47 -7.63
C ASN A 74 19.30 -11.23 -6.48
N LEU A 75 18.89 -12.46 -6.74
CA LEU A 75 18.20 -13.31 -5.76
C LEU A 75 19.11 -13.80 -4.63
N ASP A 76 20.45 -13.71 -4.78
CA ASP A 76 21.40 -14.15 -3.76
C ASP A 76 21.67 -13.09 -2.69
N HIS A 77 21.04 -11.90 -2.80
CA HIS A 77 21.20 -10.85 -1.82
C HIS A 77 20.61 -11.27 -0.45
N PRO A 78 21.37 -11.21 0.68
CA PRO A 78 20.97 -11.80 1.96
C PRO A 78 19.70 -11.20 2.58
N LYS A 79 19.38 -9.95 2.23
CA LYS A 79 18.15 -9.28 2.68
C LYS A 79 16.96 -9.48 1.74
N LEU A 80 17.11 -10.17 0.60
CA LEU A 80 16.05 -10.39 -0.34
C LEU A 80 15.41 -11.77 -0.15
N SER A 81 14.10 -11.82 -0.18
CA SER A 81 13.31 -13.05 -0.25
C SER A 81 12.32 -12.90 -1.40
N HIS A 82 12.54 -13.64 -2.50
CA HIS A 82 11.52 -13.75 -3.54
C HIS A 82 10.41 -14.68 -3.05
N VAL A 83 9.18 -14.23 -3.15
CA VAL A 83 7.97 -14.93 -2.66
C VAL A 83 6.98 -15.04 -3.82
N SER A 84 6.65 -16.27 -4.19
CA SER A 84 5.58 -16.52 -5.16
C SER A 84 4.21 -16.51 -4.48
N HIS A 85 3.17 -16.14 -5.22
CA HIS A 85 1.79 -16.24 -4.73
C HIS A 85 1.47 -17.64 -4.20
N SER A 86 2.01 -18.70 -4.81
CA SER A 86 1.83 -20.09 -4.38
C SER A 86 2.43 -20.43 -3.01
N ASP A 87 3.33 -19.60 -2.49
CA ASP A 87 4.01 -19.88 -1.22
C ASP A 87 3.14 -19.54 -0.01
N PHE A 88 2.11 -18.68 -0.19
CA PHE A 88 1.31 -18.21 0.93
C PHE A 88 -0.21 -18.09 0.63
N LEU A 89 -0.62 -18.12 -0.64
CA LEU A 89 -2.03 -18.15 -1.00
C LEU A 89 -2.57 -19.59 -1.05
N PRO A 90 -3.84 -19.79 -0.69
CA PRO A 90 -4.47 -21.10 -0.88
C PRO A 90 -4.58 -21.46 -2.37
N GLN A 91 -4.35 -22.73 -2.70
CA GLN A 91 -4.38 -23.21 -4.09
C GLN A 91 -5.66 -22.82 -4.86
N ALA A 92 -6.81 -22.77 -4.18
CA ALA A 92 -8.08 -22.38 -4.80
C ALA A 92 -8.14 -20.91 -5.25
N ALA A 93 -7.26 -20.04 -4.71
CA ALA A 93 -7.17 -18.65 -5.11
C ALA A 93 -6.25 -18.43 -6.33
N LEU A 94 -5.51 -19.44 -6.75
CA LEU A 94 -4.52 -19.33 -7.83
C LEU A 94 -5.13 -19.73 -9.19
N PRO A 95 -4.73 -19.07 -10.30
CA PRO A 95 -4.01 -17.79 -10.29
C PRO A 95 -4.90 -16.65 -9.82
N THR A 96 -4.31 -15.59 -9.27
CA THR A 96 -5.02 -14.36 -8.94
C THR A 96 -4.42 -13.16 -9.66
N PHE A 97 -5.29 -12.23 -10.06
CA PHE A 97 -4.97 -10.93 -10.68
C PHE A 97 -5.50 -9.77 -9.83
N SER A 98 -5.86 -10.08 -8.56
CA SER A 98 -6.41 -9.15 -7.59
C SER A 98 -5.38 -8.87 -6.49
N SER A 99 -4.94 -7.60 -6.37
CA SER A 99 -4.10 -7.21 -5.23
C SER A 99 -4.85 -7.40 -3.90
N HIS A 100 -6.17 -7.21 -3.86
CA HIS A 100 -6.97 -7.42 -2.64
C HIS A 100 -6.83 -8.85 -2.11
N ALA A 101 -6.89 -9.85 -3.00
CA ALA A 101 -6.69 -11.25 -2.62
C ALA A 101 -5.27 -11.50 -2.06
N ILE A 102 -4.26 -10.88 -2.66
CA ILE A 102 -2.86 -10.98 -2.22
C ILE A 102 -2.68 -10.28 -0.87
N GLU A 103 -3.14 -9.04 -0.77
CA GLU A 103 -3.04 -8.17 0.41
C GLU A 103 -3.62 -8.83 1.66
N MET A 104 -4.78 -9.47 1.56
CA MET A 104 -5.42 -10.13 2.71
C MET A 104 -4.59 -11.28 3.28
N ASN A 105 -3.63 -11.82 2.54
CA ASN A 105 -2.85 -12.97 2.95
C ASN A 105 -1.37 -12.67 3.25
N ILE A 106 -0.92 -11.43 3.18
CA ILE A 106 0.49 -11.02 3.40
C ILE A 106 1.07 -11.60 4.68
N HIS A 107 0.30 -11.63 5.77
CA HIS A 107 0.73 -12.16 7.06
C HIS A 107 1.14 -13.65 7.01
N ARG A 108 0.80 -14.38 5.96
CA ARG A 108 1.12 -15.80 5.74
C ARG A 108 2.43 -15.99 4.98
N ILE A 109 3.09 -14.92 4.55
CA ILE A 109 4.39 -15.00 3.89
C ILE A 109 5.40 -15.70 4.82
N PRO A 110 6.07 -16.77 4.34
CA PRO A 110 7.04 -17.49 5.15
C PRO A 110 8.19 -16.60 5.61
N GLY A 111 8.46 -16.61 6.90
CA GLY A 111 9.56 -15.84 7.49
C GLY A 111 9.32 -14.33 7.61
N LEU A 112 8.13 -13.83 7.32
CA LEU A 112 7.76 -12.42 7.54
C LEU A 112 7.83 -12.07 9.03
N ALA A 113 8.50 -10.99 9.37
CA ALA A 113 8.57 -10.45 10.72
C ALA A 113 7.20 -9.97 11.23
N GLU A 114 7.06 -9.84 12.56
CA GLU A 114 5.86 -9.27 13.19
C GLU A 114 5.59 -7.84 12.68
N HIS A 115 6.63 -7.04 12.52
CA HIS A 115 6.55 -5.66 12.05
C HIS A 115 6.96 -5.61 10.59
N PHE A 116 6.08 -5.10 9.74
CA PHE A 116 6.40 -4.94 8.32
C PHE A 116 5.77 -3.68 7.72
N VAL A 117 6.37 -3.20 6.64
CA VAL A 117 5.85 -2.10 5.83
C VAL A 117 5.46 -2.64 4.47
N TYR A 118 4.22 -2.39 4.08
CA TYR A 118 3.69 -2.79 2.79
C TYR A 118 3.86 -1.67 1.77
N PHE A 119 4.35 -2.02 0.59
CA PHE A 119 4.53 -1.16 -0.57
C PHE A 119 3.79 -1.71 -1.78
N ASN A 120 3.22 -0.84 -2.58
CA ASN A 120 2.98 -1.12 -3.99
C ASN A 120 4.24 -0.79 -4.80
N ASP A 121 4.31 -1.24 -6.04
CA ASP A 121 5.44 -1.02 -6.96
C ASP A 121 5.56 0.42 -7.48
N ASP A 122 4.60 1.26 -7.17
CA ASP A 122 4.53 2.69 -7.48
C ASP A 122 4.97 3.62 -6.33
N MET A 123 5.43 3.07 -5.18
CA MET A 123 5.75 3.81 -3.96
C MET A 123 7.25 3.83 -3.68
N PHE A 124 7.87 5.01 -3.69
CA PHE A 124 9.33 5.17 -3.62
C PHE A 124 9.78 6.02 -2.43
N PRO A 125 10.73 5.54 -1.60
CA PRO A 125 11.46 6.41 -0.68
C PRO A 125 12.32 7.41 -1.46
N LEU A 126 12.30 8.70 -1.05
CA LEU A 126 13.09 9.73 -1.74
C LEU A 126 14.26 10.25 -0.92
N ARG A 127 14.28 10.04 0.40
CA ARG A 127 15.36 10.49 1.30
C ARG A 127 15.49 9.57 2.51
N PRO A 128 16.58 9.70 3.29
CA PRO A 128 16.79 8.86 4.47
C PRO A 128 15.64 8.92 5.46
N MET A 129 15.12 7.76 5.82
CA MET A 129 14.03 7.60 6.79
C MET A 129 14.47 6.68 7.92
N PRO A 130 14.30 7.09 9.19
CA PRO A 130 14.58 6.23 10.34
C PRO A 130 13.48 5.18 10.53
N GLU A 131 13.78 4.09 11.24
CA GLU A 131 12.79 3.09 11.67
C GLU A 131 11.58 3.72 12.36
N THR A 132 11.82 4.79 13.13
CA THR A 132 10.79 5.53 13.88
C THR A 132 9.78 6.28 13.01
N ALA A 133 9.99 6.34 11.69
CA ALA A 133 8.98 6.81 10.75
C ALA A 133 7.88 5.76 10.51
N PHE A 134 8.19 4.47 10.73
CA PHE A 134 7.27 3.37 10.53
C PHE A 134 6.80 2.70 11.83
N PHE A 135 7.67 2.64 12.86
CA PHE A 135 7.32 2.04 14.15
C PHE A 135 7.88 2.83 15.32
N ARG A 136 7.07 3.02 16.37
CA ARG A 136 7.47 3.63 17.65
C ARG A 136 6.96 2.76 18.78
N ASP A 137 7.85 2.35 19.66
CA ASP A 137 7.52 1.49 20.80
C ASP A 137 6.73 0.22 20.38
N GLY A 138 7.10 -0.37 19.23
CA GLY A 138 6.43 -1.55 18.67
C GLY A 138 5.07 -1.26 18.01
N GLN A 139 4.62 -0.01 17.97
CA GLN A 139 3.36 0.37 17.33
C GLN A 139 3.59 0.92 15.92
N PRO A 140 2.79 0.51 14.93
CA PRO A 140 2.86 1.07 13.59
C PRO A 140 2.51 2.55 13.58
N CYS A 141 3.34 3.35 12.90
CA CYS A 141 3.15 4.78 12.73
C CYS A 141 2.13 5.04 11.63
N THR A 142 1.06 5.74 11.97
CA THR A 142 0.04 6.15 11.01
C THR A 142 -0.72 7.39 11.48
N CYS A 143 -1.50 7.96 10.57
CA CYS A 143 -2.38 9.08 10.88
C CYS A 143 -3.72 8.57 11.43
N GLY A 144 -4.09 8.99 12.63
CA GLY A 144 -5.38 8.68 13.25
C GLY A 144 -6.49 9.69 12.98
N GLU A 145 -6.26 10.64 12.07
CA GLU A 145 -7.22 11.68 11.72
C GLU A 145 -8.46 11.08 11.05
N GLU A 146 -9.63 11.47 11.56
CA GLU A 146 -10.88 11.05 10.95
C GLU A 146 -11.16 11.89 9.69
N HIS A 147 -11.41 11.20 8.59
CA HIS A 147 -11.69 11.79 7.30
C HIS A 147 -12.87 11.05 6.66
N PRO A 148 -14.06 11.68 6.61
CA PRO A 148 -15.23 11.03 6.03
C PRO A 148 -14.99 10.59 4.60
N ILE A 149 -15.43 9.37 4.28
CA ILE A 149 -15.40 8.86 2.90
C ILE A 149 -16.41 9.68 2.08
N GLY A 150 -15.89 10.43 1.09
CA GLY A 150 -16.71 11.14 0.11
C GLY A 150 -16.86 10.31 -1.16
N ILE A 151 -18.09 10.16 -1.65
CA ILE A 151 -18.37 9.53 -2.93
C ILE A 151 -18.88 10.62 -3.87
N ILE A 152 -18.16 10.83 -4.99
CA ILE A 152 -18.51 11.79 -6.02
C ILE A 152 -18.50 11.07 -7.37
N GLY A 153 -19.63 11.05 -8.06
CA GLY A 153 -19.79 10.35 -9.35
C GLY A 153 -20.02 8.86 -9.21
N GLU A 154 -19.53 8.08 -10.17
CA GLU A 154 -19.61 6.62 -10.13
C GLU A 154 -18.67 6.05 -9.06
N ILE A 155 -19.14 5.00 -8.39
CA ILE A 155 -18.36 4.36 -7.32
C ILE A 155 -17.34 3.41 -7.96
N GLY A 156 -16.07 3.74 -7.86
CA GLY A 156 -14.99 2.85 -8.30
C GLY A 156 -14.69 1.72 -7.29
N ILE A 157 -13.92 0.74 -7.72
CA ILE A 157 -13.57 -0.43 -6.91
C ILE A 157 -12.89 -0.03 -5.58
N TRP A 158 -12.03 1.00 -5.60
CA TRP A 158 -11.35 1.44 -4.39
C TRP A 158 -12.30 2.07 -3.35
N GLN A 159 -13.35 2.80 -3.82
CA GLN A 159 -14.36 3.35 -2.91
C GLN A 159 -15.23 2.22 -2.31
N HIS A 160 -15.58 1.22 -3.12
CA HIS A 160 -16.27 0.03 -2.62
C HIS A 160 -15.46 -0.63 -1.51
N ALA A 161 -14.19 -0.91 -1.74
CA ALA A 161 -13.31 -1.49 -0.73
C ALA A 161 -13.25 -0.61 0.54
N ALA A 162 -13.06 0.71 0.40
CA ALA A 162 -13.01 1.62 1.54
C ALA A 162 -14.31 1.60 2.38
N VAL A 163 -15.49 1.53 1.73
CA VAL A 163 -16.78 1.45 2.43
C VAL A 163 -16.92 0.08 3.14
N ASN A 164 -16.51 -1.01 2.50
CA ASN A 164 -16.54 -2.35 3.09
C ASN A 164 -15.60 -2.43 4.29
N ASP A 165 -14.37 -1.92 4.18
CA ASP A 165 -13.37 -1.85 5.24
C ASP A 165 -13.90 -1.08 6.44
N LEU A 166 -14.54 0.08 6.19
CA LEU A 166 -15.17 0.89 7.24
C LEU A 166 -16.34 0.15 7.90
N GLY A 167 -17.10 -0.59 7.12
CA GLY A 167 -18.19 -1.45 7.61
C GLY A 167 -17.69 -2.48 8.61
N VAL A 168 -16.60 -3.17 8.29
CA VAL A 168 -15.94 -4.12 9.20
C VAL A 168 -15.51 -3.42 10.49
N VAL A 169 -14.81 -2.30 10.38
CA VAL A 169 -14.33 -1.56 11.55
C VAL A 169 -15.49 -1.15 12.46
N ASN A 170 -16.56 -0.61 11.90
CA ASN A 170 -17.73 -0.18 12.68
C ASN A 170 -18.55 -1.34 13.27
N ALA A 171 -18.46 -2.55 12.69
CA ALA A 171 -19.07 -3.73 13.28
C ALA A 171 -18.37 -4.19 14.57
N HIS A 172 -17.05 -3.95 14.67
CA HIS A 172 -16.24 -4.45 15.79
C HIS A 172 -15.87 -3.37 16.80
N PHE A 173 -15.87 -2.08 16.43
CA PHE A 173 -15.44 -0.98 17.30
C PHE A 173 -16.53 0.07 17.50
N ASN A 174 -16.89 0.31 18.75
CA ASN A 174 -17.75 1.44 19.12
C ASN A 174 -16.88 2.69 19.28
N LYS A 175 -17.06 3.70 18.43
CA LYS A 175 -16.25 4.92 18.40
C LYS A 175 -16.19 5.63 19.74
N ARG A 176 -17.33 5.81 20.46
CA ARG A 176 -17.34 6.47 21.78
C ARG A 176 -16.40 5.81 22.78
N LYS A 177 -16.39 4.47 22.80
CA LYS A 177 -15.49 3.71 23.69
C LYS A 177 -14.04 3.91 23.28
N GLN A 178 -13.74 3.89 21.98
CA GLN A 178 -12.38 4.04 21.48
C GLN A 178 -11.85 5.46 21.70
N VAL A 179 -12.65 6.49 21.42
CA VAL A 179 -12.28 7.89 21.66
C VAL A 179 -12.07 8.14 23.16
N LYS A 180 -12.93 7.61 24.03
CA LYS A 180 -12.72 7.71 25.48
C LYS A 180 -11.38 7.12 25.93
N LYS A 181 -10.96 6.01 25.31
CA LYS A 181 -9.72 5.29 25.66
C LYS A 181 -8.49 5.90 24.99
N PHE A 182 -8.58 6.26 23.71
CA PHE A 182 -7.45 6.60 22.87
C PHE A 182 -7.54 7.99 22.20
N GLY A 183 -8.42 8.86 22.65
CA GLY A 183 -8.71 10.15 21.99
C GLY A 183 -7.49 11.03 21.71
N LYS A 184 -6.44 10.94 22.57
CA LYS A 184 -5.16 11.64 22.34
C LYS A 184 -4.38 11.13 21.11
N LYS A 185 -4.75 9.96 20.56
CA LYS A 185 -4.16 9.44 19.34
C LYS A 185 -4.90 9.93 18.09
N TYR A 186 -6.22 10.17 18.19
CA TYR A 186 -7.03 10.68 17.08
C TYR A 186 -6.91 12.20 16.94
N VAL A 187 -6.75 12.91 18.04
CA VAL A 187 -6.49 14.35 18.08
C VAL A 187 -5.12 14.55 18.73
N ASN A 188 -4.12 14.88 17.94
CA ASN A 188 -2.75 14.93 18.38
C ASN A 188 -2.00 16.15 17.81
N ARG A 189 -1.02 16.67 18.57
CA ARG A 189 -0.19 17.82 18.15
C ARG A 189 0.69 17.55 16.93
N VAL A 190 0.92 16.28 16.57
CA VAL A 190 1.69 15.92 15.38
C VAL A 190 0.90 16.14 14.08
N TYR A 191 -0.42 16.22 14.15
CA TYR A 191 -1.29 16.50 13.03
C TYR A 191 -1.46 17.99 12.81
N ARG A 192 -1.90 18.41 11.62
CA ARG A 192 -2.24 19.80 11.37
C ARG A 192 -3.40 20.24 12.27
N TRP A 193 -3.40 21.49 12.67
CA TRP A 193 -4.48 22.01 13.52
C TRP A 193 -5.86 21.95 12.82
N GLN A 194 -5.91 22.15 11.48
CA GLN A 194 -7.14 22.03 10.68
C GLN A 194 -7.72 20.61 10.76
N ASP A 195 -6.85 19.60 10.65
CA ASP A 195 -7.24 18.20 10.69
C ASP A 195 -7.72 17.78 12.08
N ASN A 196 -7.10 18.31 13.12
CA ASN A 196 -7.58 18.16 14.49
C ASN A 196 -8.96 18.79 14.71
N ILE A 197 -9.23 19.97 14.12
CA ILE A 197 -10.55 20.62 14.17
C ILE A 197 -11.58 19.77 13.43
N ARG A 198 -11.25 19.30 12.23
CA ARG A 198 -12.12 18.41 11.44
C ARG A 198 -12.46 17.14 12.23
N THR A 199 -11.46 16.44 12.76
CA THR A 199 -11.66 15.22 13.55
C THR A 199 -12.60 15.46 14.74
N LYS A 200 -12.43 16.56 15.48
CA LYS A 200 -13.35 16.93 16.58
C LYS A 200 -14.77 17.25 16.11
N ALA A 201 -14.90 17.90 14.95
CA ALA A 201 -16.21 18.20 14.38
C ALA A 201 -16.93 16.92 13.96
N VAL A 202 -16.22 16.02 13.29
CA VAL A 202 -16.75 14.71 12.89
C VAL A 202 -17.09 13.85 14.11
N GLU A 203 -16.26 13.84 15.16
CA GLU A 203 -16.55 13.16 16.43
C GLU A 203 -17.85 13.66 17.06
N LYS A 204 -18.08 14.97 17.04
CA LYS A 204 -19.31 15.57 17.59
C LYS A 204 -20.56 15.24 16.77
N LEU A 205 -20.43 15.22 15.43
CA LEU A 205 -21.56 14.96 14.52
C LEU A 205 -21.88 13.46 14.42
N PHE A 206 -20.86 12.61 14.47
CA PHE A 206 -20.96 11.16 14.32
C PHE A 206 -20.24 10.43 15.47
N PRO A 207 -20.80 10.51 16.69
CA PRO A 207 -20.10 10.02 17.88
C PRO A 207 -20.05 8.49 18.01
N ASP A 208 -20.94 7.78 17.33
CA ASP A 208 -21.09 6.32 17.49
C ASP A 208 -20.31 5.50 16.48
N TYR A 209 -20.01 6.08 15.30
CA TYR A 209 -19.40 5.39 14.17
C TYR A 209 -18.22 6.19 13.63
N PHE A 210 -17.17 5.50 13.22
CA PHE A 210 -16.12 6.11 12.42
C PHE A 210 -16.66 6.39 11.01
N THR A 211 -16.24 7.50 10.42
CA THR A 211 -16.68 7.92 9.09
C THR A 211 -15.63 7.65 8.01
N GLY A 212 -14.47 7.14 8.40
CA GLY A 212 -13.29 6.88 7.63
C GLY A 212 -12.07 7.56 8.26
N PHE A 213 -10.89 7.19 7.82
CA PHE A 213 -9.63 7.78 8.27
C PHE A 213 -8.88 8.37 7.07
N LYS A 214 -8.02 9.37 7.35
CA LYS A 214 -7.12 9.90 6.33
C LYS A 214 -6.32 8.75 5.75
N ASN A 215 -6.52 8.51 4.48
CA ASN A 215 -5.83 7.48 3.76
C ASN A 215 -5.05 8.10 2.60
N LEU A 216 -3.74 7.98 2.66
CA LEU A 216 -2.87 8.32 1.57
C LEU A 216 -2.51 7.03 0.83
N HIS A 217 -2.44 7.09 -0.49
CA HIS A 217 -1.85 6.02 -1.26
C HIS A 217 -0.32 6.08 -1.05
N ALA A 218 0.12 5.47 0.05
CA ALA A 218 1.49 5.51 0.54
C ALA A 218 1.81 4.21 1.28
N PRO A 219 3.10 3.88 1.48
CA PRO A 219 3.49 2.72 2.26
C PRO A 219 2.88 2.75 3.65
N ALA A 220 2.41 1.61 4.11
CA ALA A 220 1.75 1.49 5.40
C ALA A 220 2.43 0.46 6.30
N ALA A 221 2.62 0.83 7.56
CA ALA A 221 3.19 -0.04 8.57
C ALA A 221 2.12 -0.92 9.24
N TYR A 222 2.42 -2.19 9.38
CA TYR A 222 1.51 -3.21 9.91
C TYR A 222 2.21 -4.13 10.90
N THR A 223 1.38 -4.79 11.74
CA THR A 223 1.78 -5.97 12.50
C THR A 223 1.08 -7.21 11.95
N LYS A 224 1.78 -8.36 11.92
CA LYS A 224 1.17 -9.66 11.56
C LYS A 224 -0.04 -9.96 12.42
N SER A 225 0.09 -9.74 13.72
CA SER A 225 -0.97 -9.93 14.70
C SER A 225 -2.25 -9.14 14.39
N THR A 226 -2.14 -7.97 13.73
CA THR A 226 -3.34 -7.24 13.25
C THR A 226 -4.07 -8.01 12.16
N PHE A 227 -3.35 -8.54 11.17
CA PHE A 227 -3.97 -9.37 10.12
C PHE A 227 -4.64 -10.60 10.70
N GLU A 228 -3.97 -11.29 11.63
CA GLU A 228 -4.52 -12.45 12.33
C GLU A 228 -5.80 -12.10 13.10
N ALA A 229 -5.82 -10.93 13.78
CA ALA A 229 -7.00 -10.46 14.49
C ALA A 229 -8.18 -10.19 13.54
N VAL A 230 -7.95 -9.55 12.38
CA VAL A 230 -8.99 -9.31 11.38
C VAL A 230 -9.47 -10.64 10.76
N TRP A 231 -8.57 -11.56 10.45
CA TRP A 231 -8.92 -12.89 9.95
C TRP A 231 -9.76 -13.69 10.95
N ASN A 232 -9.44 -13.61 12.24
CA ASN A 232 -10.21 -14.27 13.29
C ASN A 232 -11.61 -13.65 13.47
N ALA A 233 -11.73 -12.35 13.24
CA ALA A 233 -12.99 -11.63 13.37
C ALA A 233 -13.92 -11.82 12.16
N GLU A 234 -13.37 -11.86 10.94
CA GLU A 234 -14.11 -11.87 9.68
C GLU A 234 -13.63 -12.97 8.70
N PRO A 235 -13.56 -14.25 9.12
CA PRO A 235 -12.93 -15.30 8.31
C PRO A 235 -13.64 -15.55 6.97
N GLU A 236 -14.98 -15.47 6.92
CA GLU A 236 -15.75 -15.74 5.71
C GLU A 236 -15.61 -14.60 4.69
N LEU A 237 -15.58 -13.35 5.15
CA LEU A 237 -15.37 -12.17 4.30
C LEU A 237 -13.96 -12.20 3.66
N LEU A 238 -12.92 -12.42 4.48
CA LEU A 238 -11.55 -12.42 3.98
C LEU A 238 -11.27 -13.62 3.08
N LYS A 239 -11.87 -14.77 3.39
CA LYS A 239 -11.81 -15.94 2.51
C LYS A 239 -12.47 -15.68 1.16
N ARG A 240 -13.65 -15.02 1.15
CA ARG A 240 -14.34 -14.65 -0.09
C ARG A 240 -13.47 -13.71 -0.93
N THR A 241 -12.93 -12.61 -0.35
CA THR A 241 -12.00 -11.71 -1.03
C THR A 241 -10.78 -12.46 -1.58
N THR A 242 -10.20 -13.36 -0.79
CA THR A 242 -9.06 -14.19 -1.20
C THR A 242 -9.35 -15.03 -2.45
N LEU A 243 -10.58 -15.51 -2.63
CA LEU A 243 -10.96 -16.37 -3.74
C LEU A 243 -11.35 -15.59 -5.01
N HIS A 244 -11.49 -14.29 -4.95
CA HIS A 244 -11.74 -13.45 -6.12
C HIS A 244 -10.47 -13.29 -6.95
N ARG A 245 -10.50 -13.80 -8.18
CA ARG A 245 -9.37 -13.68 -9.14
C ARG A 245 -9.15 -12.27 -9.65
N PHE A 246 -10.19 -11.47 -9.66
CA PHE A 246 -10.20 -10.06 -10.01
C PHE A 246 -10.86 -9.27 -8.88
N ARG A 247 -10.55 -7.98 -8.79
CA ARG A 247 -11.17 -7.12 -7.77
C ARG A 247 -12.68 -7.06 -7.96
N CYS A 248 -13.42 -7.19 -6.88
CA CYS A 248 -14.88 -7.14 -6.84
C CYS A 248 -15.36 -6.02 -5.90
N ALA A 249 -16.59 -5.55 -6.14
CA ALA A 249 -17.19 -4.49 -5.32
C ALA A 249 -17.44 -4.88 -3.86
N ASP A 250 -17.49 -6.17 -3.56
CA ASP A 250 -17.67 -6.71 -2.20
C ASP A 250 -16.35 -7.11 -1.52
N ASP A 251 -15.20 -6.79 -2.14
CA ASP A 251 -13.89 -7.00 -1.53
C ASP A 251 -13.64 -6.03 -0.38
N VAL A 252 -12.79 -6.47 0.52
CA VAL A 252 -11.98 -5.65 1.43
C VAL A 252 -10.53 -5.65 0.95
N ASN A 253 -9.73 -4.68 1.40
CA ASN A 253 -8.31 -4.64 1.08
C ASN A 253 -7.45 -4.38 2.32
N GLN A 254 -6.15 -4.16 2.16
CA GLN A 254 -5.22 -3.95 3.28
C GLN A 254 -5.63 -2.78 4.20
N TRP A 255 -6.46 -1.85 3.74
CA TRP A 255 -6.94 -0.76 4.59
C TRP A 255 -7.84 -1.23 5.73
N VAL A 256 -8.53 -2.38 5.61
CA VAL A 256 -9.27 -2.95 6.74
C VAL A 256 -8.32 -3.19 7.93
N CYS A 257 -7.11 -3.69 7.68
CA CYS A 257 -6.10 -3.91 8.72
C CYS A 257 -5.54 -2.58 9.25
N LEU A 258 -5.28 -1.60 8.37
CA LEU A 258 -4.83 -0.26 8.76
C LEU A 258 -5.86 0.42 9.68
N TRP A 259 -7.11 0.42 9.27
CA TRP A 259 -8.19 1.06 10.02
C TRP A 259 -8.54 0.29 11.31
N TRP A 260 -8.34 -1.03 11.30
CA TRP A 260 -8.43 -1.84 12.52
C TRP A 260 -7.36 -1.42 13.55
N GLN A 261 -6.11 -1.23 13.12
CA GLN A 261 -5.04 -0.70 13.99
C GLN A 261 -5.42 0.66 14.56
N ILE A 262 -5.93 1.55 13.72
CA ILE A 262 -6.35 2.88 14.16
C ILE A 262 -7.52 2.78 15.14
N ALA A 263 -8.58 2.08 14.79
CA ALA A 263 -9.78 1.97 15.61
C ALA A 263 -9.51 1.27 16.95
N SER A 264 -8.66 0.26 16.97
CA SER A 264 -8.24 -0.42 18.21
C SER A 264 -7.29 0.42 19.09
N GLY A 265 -6.76 1.53 18.56
CA GLY A 265 -5.73 2.34 19.22
C GLY A 265 -4.32 1.72 19.19
N ASN A 266 -4.12 0.67 18.39
CA ASN A 266 -2.82 0.03 18.22
C ASN A 266 -1.98 0.71 17.13
N PHE A 267 -1.68 1.98 17.33
CA PHE A 267 -0.84 2.77 16.44
C PHE A 267 -0.14 3.90 17.20
N ALA A 268 0.96 4.39 16.65
CA ALA A 268 1.63 5.62 17.09
C ALA A 268 1.24 6.78 16.16
N PRO A 269 0.75 7.91 16.69
CA PRO A 269 0.41 9.08 15.89
C PRO A 269 1.61 9.59 15.08
N PHE A 270 1.43 9.70 13.77
CA PHE A 270 2.47 10.13 12.84
C PHE A 270 1.89 11.10 11.78
N ASN A 271 2.67 12.13 11.44
CA ASN A 271 2.29 13.06 10.39
C ASN A 271 2.74 12.54 9.02
N THR A 272 1.79 12.34 8.13
CA THR A 272 2.01 11.83 6.78
C THR A 272 2.04 12.93 5.70
N ASP A 273 2.13 14.21 6.08
CA ASP A 273 2.07 15.32 5.13
C ASP A 273 3.25 15.38 4.15
N ASN A 274 4.36 14.70 4.49
CA ASN A 274 5.52 14.56 3.61
C ASN A 274 5.44 13.34 2.68
N PHE A 275 4.32 12.60 2.72
CA PHE A 275 4.03 11.55 1.77
C PHE A 275 3.17 12.15 0.67
N VAL A 276 3.65 12.10 -0.57
CA VAL A 276 2.95 12.67 -1.71
C VAL A 276 2.52 11.58 -2.66
N SER A 277 1.29 11.69 -3.14
CA SER A 277 0.75 10.83 -4.20
C SER A 277 0.36 11.72 -5.37
N CYS A 278 0.80 11.36 -6.57
CA CYS A 278 0.52 12.09 -7.80
C CYS A 278 0.09 11.13 -8.91
N ALA A 279 -0.95 11.49 -9.63
CA ALA A 279 -1.65 10.62 -10.58
C ALA A 279 -1.83 11.22 -11.97
N ASP A 280 -1.16 12.35 -12.31
CA ASP A 280 -1.51 13.11 -13.51
C ASP A 280 -0.28 13.47 -14.34
N GLU A 281 -0.38 13.29 -15.66
CA GLU A 281 0.64 13.72 -16.63
C GLU A 281 1.00 15.18 -16.52
N SER A 282 0.03 16.05 -16.28
CA SER A 282 0.27 17.49 -16.08
C SER A 282 1.20 17.77 -14.90
N THR A 283 1.43 16.75 -14.06
CA THR A 283 2.29 16.80 -12.87
C THR A 283 3.67 16.18 -13.06
N VAL A 284 4.02 15.62 -14.24
CA VAL A 284 5.31 14.95 -14.44
C VAL A 284 6.50 15.87 -14.20
N ASP A 285 6.42 17.14 -14.62
CA ASP A 285 7.47 18.11 -14.30
C ASP A 285 7.61 18.31 -12.80
N ASN A 286 6.50 18.35 -12.09
CA ASN A 286 6.46 18.43 -10.64
C ASN A 286 7.02 17.17 -9.99
N LEU A 287 6.68 15.97 -10.51
CA LEU A 287 7.22 14.70 -10.05
C LEU A 287 8.74 14.64 -10.21
N CYS A 288 9.25 14.97 -11.39
CA CYS A 288 10.70 15.02 -11.65
C CYS A 288 11.39 16.01 -10.69
N ARG A 289 10.78 17.17 -10.45
CA ARG A 289 11.30 18.14 -9.48
C ARG A 289 11.31 17.57 -8.06
N ILE A 290 10.21 16.96 -7.59
CA ILE A 290 10.10 16.33 -6.27
C ILE A 290 11.20 15.27 -6.09
N ILE A 291 11.45 14.44 -7.11
CA ILE A 291 12.49 13.42 -7.11
C ILE A 291 13.87 14.07 -7.00
N CYS A 292 14.20 14.98 -7.91
CA CYS A 292 15.53 15.62 -7.98
C CYS A 292 15.85 16.42 -6.71
N GLU A 293 14.87 17.15 -6.17
CA GLU A 293 15.00 17.94 -4.95
C GLU A 293 14.90 17.12 -3.65
N GLN A 294 14.44 15.87 -3.76
CA GLN A 294 14.15 15.00 -2.60
C GLN A 294 13.30 15.73 -1.54
N SER A 295 12.32 16.50 -1.98
CA SER A 295 11.55 17.42 -1.14
C SER A 295 10.54 16.73 -0.23
N HIS A 296 10.24 15.45 -0.48
CA HIS A 296 9.30 14.63 0.30
C HIS A 296 9.98 13.34 0.77
N ASP A 297 9.41 12.70 1.80
CA ASP A 297 9.91 11.44 2.33
C ASP A 297 9.59 10.27 1.40
N MET A 298 8.36 10.27 0.90
CA MET A 298 7.79 9.23 0.04
C MET A 298 7.06 9.83 -1.15
N LEU A 299 7.16 9.15 -2.29
CA LEU A 299 6.43 9.46 -3.52
C LEU A 299 5.66 8.22 -3.98
N CYS A 300 4.38 8.39 -4.30
CA CYS A 300 3.61 7.41 -5.06
C CYS A 300 3.35 7.96 -6.49
N ILE A 301 3.66 7.15 -7.49
CA ILE A 301 3.50 7.47 -8.90
C ILE A 301 2.34 6.66 -9.45
N ASN A 302 1.11 7.20 -9.32
CA ASN A 302 -0.06 6.54 -9.89
C ASN A 302 -0.04 6.62 -11.43
N ASP A 303 -0.60 5.61 -12.09
CA ASP A 303 -0.74 5.60 -13.54
C ASP A 303 -1.85 6.57 -13.98
N PRO A 304 -1.59 7.49 -14.94
CA PRO A 304 -2.60 8.41 -15.42
C PRO A 304 -3.73 7.67 -16.16
N GLU A 305 -4.99 8.06 -15.88
CA GLU A 305 -6.17 7.42 -16.47
C GLU A 305 -6.27 7.67 -17.98
N LYS A 306 -5.70 8.76 -18.48
CA LYS A 306 -5.79 9.16 -19.91
C LYS A 306 -4.55 8.71 -20.68
N ALA A 307 -4.79 8.33 -21.94
CA ALA A 307 -3.72 7.98 -22.87
C ALA A 307 -2.71 9.13 -23.01
N VAL A 308 -1.47 8.83 -22.71
CA VAL A 308 -0.36 9.75 -22.73
C VAL A 308 0.80 9.07 -23.45
N ASP A 309 1.79 9.83 -23.85
CA ASP A 309 3.09 9.27 -24.27
C ASP A 309 3.82 8.65 -23.05
N PHE A 310 3.38 7.43 -22.70
CA PHE A 310 3.87 6.68 -21.55
C PHE A 310 5.38 6.48 -21.59
N ASP A 311 5.95 6.20 -22.78
CA ASP A 311 7.37 5.93 -22.91
C ASP A 311 8.22 7.18 -22.62
N SER A 312 7.76 8.34 -23.08
CA SER A 312 8.39 9.63 -22.78
C SER A 312 8.34 9.94 -21.29
N LEU A 313 7.19 9.69 -20.65
CA LEU A 313 7.02 9.91 -19.20
C LEU A 313 7.92 8.98 -18.39
N ALA A 314 7.90 7.69 -18.70
CA ALA A 314 8.74 6.69 -18.03
C ALA A 314 10.23 7.03 -18.17
N LEU A 315 10.67 7.48 -19.35
CA LEU A 315 12.05 7.91 -19.58
C LEU A 315 12.42 9.13 -18.71
N ARG A 316 11.52 10.10 -18.58
CA ARG A 316 11.75 11.30 -17.75
C ARG A 316 11.86 10.95 -16.27
N LEU A 317 10.97 10.11 -15.77
CA LEU A 317 11.01 9.65 -14.38
C LEU A 317 12.28 8.84 -14.10
N ARG A 318 12.67 7.93 -15.01
CA ARG A 318 13.93 7.19 -14.89
C ARG A 318 15.14 8.11 -14.81
N LYS A 319 15.23 9.15 -15.65
CA LYS A 319 16.30 10.13 -15.59
C LYS A 319 16.32 10.91 -14.27
N ALA A 320 15.17 11.27 -13.74
CA ALA A 320 15.05 11.92 -12.44
C ALA A 320 15.57 11.01 -11.30
N PHE A 321 15.14 9.75 -11.27
CA PHE A 321 15.67 8.79 -10.28
C PHE A 321 17.17 8.52 -10.47
N GLU A 322 17.64 8.38 -11.72
CA GLU A 322 19.07 8.18 -12.01
C GLU A 322 19.92 9.32 -11.46
N SER A 323 19.42 10.57 -11.47
CA SER A 323 20.14 11.72 -10.94
C SER A 323 20.42 11.63 -9.43
N ILE A 324 19.56 10.97 -8.67
CA ILE A 324 19.70 10.83 -7.21
C ILE A 324 20.19 9.42 -6.79
N LEU A 325 20.04 8.43 -7.68
CA LEU A 325 20.36 7.01 -7.46
C LEU A 325 21.15 6.44 -8.66
N PRO A 326 22.33 6.99 -9.00
CA PRO A 326 23.08 6.60 -10.21
C PRO A 326 23.74 5.21 -10.11
N ASN A 327 24.05 4.78 -8.89
CA ASN A 327 24.77 3.54 -8.67
C ASN A 327 23.80 2.37 -8.45
N LYS A 328 24.13 1.22 -9.07
CA LYS A 328 23.41 -0.03 -8.79
C LYS A 328 23.47 -0.37 -7.30
N SER A 329 22.40 -0.95 -6.79
CA SER A 329 22.35 -1.54 -5.45
C SER A 329 22.89 -2.97 -5.43
N GLY A 330 23.18 -3.51 -4.25
CA GLY A 330 23.51 -4.93 -4.09
C GLY A 330 22.37 -5.88 -4.51
N PHE A 331 21.14 -5.37 -4.65
CA PHE A 331 19.99 -6.11 -5.16
C PHE A 331 19.98 -6.26 -6.70
N GLU A 332 20.90 -5.63 -7.41
CA GLU A 332 21.01 -5.68 -8.87
C GLU A 332 22.20 -6.55 -9.30
N LYS A 333 22.00 -7.32 -10.39
CA LYS A 333 23.07 -8.08 -11.07
C LYS A 333 24.08 -7.18 -11.75
#